data_369443419d3f8cca5c593ff27d039fd7
#
_entry.id   369443419d3f8cca5c593ff27d039fd7
#
_cell.length_a   1.000
_cell.length_b   1.000
_cell.length_c   1.000
_cell.angle_alpha   90.00
_cell.angle_beta   90.00
_cell.angle_gamma   90.00
#
_symmetry.space_group_name_H-M   'P 1'
#
loop_
_entity.id
_entity.type
_entity.pdbx_description
1 polymer ?
#
loop_
_entity_poly.entity_id
_entity_poly.type
_entity_poly.pdbx_seq_one_letter_code
_entity_poly.pdbx_strand_id
1 'polypeptide(L)'
;MLSDKLKLLQGFTDDEELLVSSVNRKEASAAATSLAPGPAGTPMLSESLSDGGALTENQLEQLATIDRLTRMADSYFLARRVEKTLSAFSEISRFLSGWSGRKNLIWLSGGFPTAVLPSGEVLDPFATTANYSPDMHEAVDRLTLRQVAVYPVDIRGLMVDPVFSAANPRHFRSRGSFAQAQAQFARELAADHDSMDELAEGSGGHAFYNSNGLAQAIATAVEDGTNYYTLSYSPTNKNFDGGLRKIRVKLSRSGYSLSYRRSYFADDENKFLEKAADVPLVHIQGTMERGAPLAHEILFKVHVTADDKPAPVTRELIDELSLFKAFGSRKKWDDVQIQRYSLEYWIPGGQLQFAVLTDGTCGTNLQFLTVAYDAEGTPMYGKLFASDEAVPADKFEKVRHLTFHGLQRFDAPARAAWLRLAIRDPEHNRVGTVEIRLPLRPEPPSPTADSPHE
;
A
#
# COMPACT_ATOMS: atom_id res chain seq x y z
N MET A 1 4.03 2.16 8.97
CA MET A 1 5.39 2.59 8.57
C MET A 1 5.78 1.90 7.28
N LEU A 2 6.28 2.65 6.31
CA LEU A 2 6.71 2.14 5.02
C LEU A 2 8.24 2.02 4.97
N SER A 3 8.71 0.86 4.56
CA SER A 3 10.11 0.57 4.24
C SER A 3 10.14 -0.23 2.92
N ASP A 4 10.77 -1.38 2.89
CA ASP A 4 10.60 -2.33 1.77
C ASP A 4 9.17 -2.86 1.67
N LYS A 5 8.42 -2.79 2.76
CA LYS A 5 7.01 -3.17 2.88
C LYS A 5 6.29 -2.31 3.92
N LEU A 6 4.97 -2.21 3.78
CA LEU A 6 4.14 -1.54 4.77
C LEU A 6 3.99 -2.41 6.02
N LYS A 7 4.32 -1.85 7.18
CA LYS A 7 4.13 -2.51 8.49
C LYS A 7 3.22 -1.70 9.38
N LEU A 8 2.26 -2.37 10.03
CA LEU A 8 1.48 -1.79 11.10
C LEU A 8 2.27 -1.94 12.42
N LEU A 9 2.75 -0.82 12.95
CA LEU A 9 3.50 -0.81 14.22
C LEU A 9 2.59 -0.84 15.43
N GLN A 10 1.47 -0.12 15.35
CA GLN A 10 0.44 0.00 16.37
C GLN A 10 -0.93 0.14 15.70
N GLY A 11 -1.94 -0.54 16.23
CA GLY A 11 -3.34 -0.33 15.85
C GLY A 11 -3.90 0.97 16.42
N PHE A 12 -5.19 1.21 16.21
CA PHE A 12 -5.86 2.38 16.79
C PHE A 12 -5.84 2.28 18.31
N THR A 13 -5.48 3.38 18.97
CA THR A 13 -5.42 3.53 20.40
C THR A 13 -5.57 5.00 20.76
N ASP A 14 -6.08 5.28 21.93
CA ASP A 14 -6.12 6.57 22.62
C ASP A 14 -4.99 6.72 23.65
N ASP A 15 -4.14 5.69 23.78
CA ASP A 15 -2.95 5.69 24.65
C ASP A 15 -1.74 6.32 23.94
N GLU A 16 -1.37 7.53 24.35
CA GLU A 16 -0.26 8.29 23.80
C GLU A 16 1.10 7.63 24.08
N GLU A 17 1.30 7.06 25.26
CA GLU A 17 2.56 6.41 25.64
C GLU A 17 2.83 5.19 24.74
N LEU A 18 1.77 4.43 24.44
CA LEU A 18 1.85 3.29 23.54
C LEU A 18 2.23 3.71 22.12
N LEU A 19 1.70 4.84 21.61
CA LEU A 19 2.07 5.39 20.30
C LEU A 19 3.54 5.81 20.28
N VAL A 20 3.99 6.58 21.26
CA VAL A 20 5.40 7.04 21.36
C VAL A 20 6.36 5.85 21.45
N SER A 21 6.03 4.84 22.25
CA SER A 21 6.86 3.63 22.37
C SER A 21 6.95 2.86 21.06
N SER A 22 5.88 2.84 20.28
CA SER A 22 5.82 2.15 19.00
C SER A 22 6.70 2.82 17.93
N VAL A 23 6.77 4.15 17.92
CA VAL A 23 7.63 4.92 17.00
C VAL A 23 9.11 4.76 17.38
N ASN A 24 9.41 4.67 18.66
CA ASN A 24 10.79 4.55 19.17
C ASN A 24 11.38 3.13 19.05
N ARG A 25 10.63 2.14 18.58
CA ARG A 25 11.17 0.78 18.36
C ARG A 25 12.28 0.78 17.32
N LYS A 26 13.28 -0.10 17.50
CA LYS A 26 14.42 -0.25 16.57
C LYS A 26 13.99 -0.51 15.12
N GLU A 27 12.85 -1.17 14.93
CA GLU A 27 12.28 -1.44 13.60
C GLU A 27 11.88 -0.15 12.85
N ALA A 28 11.39 0.87 13.58
CA ALA A 28 11.06 2.16 13.01
C ALA A 28 12.32 2.89 12.52
N SER A 29 13.40 2.84 13.29
CA SER A 29 14.69 3.48 12.93
C SER A 29 15.35 2.82 11.70
N ALA A 30 15.36 1.49 11.63
CA ALA A 30 15.96 0.77 10.50
C ALA A 30 15.23 1.02 9.17
N ALA A 31 13.91 1.22 9.21
CA ALA A 31 13.13 1.46 8.00
C ALA A 31 13.29 2.87 7.45
N ALA A 32 13.45 3.87 8.31
CA ALA A 32 13.73 5.24 7.88
C ALA A 32 15.01 5.32 7.04
N THR A 33 15.98 4.44 7.31
CA THR A 33 17.25 4.39 6.59
C THR A 33 17.13 3.69 5.22
N SER A 34 16.24 2.71 5.05
CA SER A 34 16.17 1.90 3.82
C SER A 34 15.50 2.62 2.65
N LEU A 35 14.65 3.62 2.92
CA LEU A 35 13.98 4.45 1.91
C LEU A 35 14.59 5.85 1.80
N ALA A 36 15.62 6.15 2.61
CA ALA A 36 16.34 7.41 2.47
C ALA A 36 16.81 7.53 1.02
N PRO A 37 16.58 8.67 0.36
CA PRO A 37 17.24 8.94 -0.91
C PRO A 37 18.73 8.77 -0.67
N GLY A 38 19.42 8.12 -1.59
CA GLY A 38 20.88 8.26 -1.64
C GLY A 38 21.23 9.75 -1.54
N PRO A 39 22.40 10.13 -1.04
CA PRO A 39 22.73 11.53 -0.82
C PRO A 39 22.35 12.31 -2.07
N ALA A 40 21.35 13.20 -1.91
CA ALA A 40 20.86 14.01 -3.01
C ALA A 40 22.05 14.74 -3.64
N GLY A 41 22.31 14.45 -4.89
CA GLY A 41 23.43 15.05 -5.60
C GLY A 41 24.76 14.40 -5.31
N THR A 42 24.88 13.07 -5.40
CA THR A 42 26.18 12.44 -5.62
C THR A 42 26.83 13.18 -6.79
N PRO A 43 27.95 13.90 -6.57
CA PRO A 43 28.60 14.62 -7.66
C PRO A 43 28.92 13.62 -8.76
N MET A 44 28.62 13.97 -10.00
CA MET A 44 29.05 13.17 -11.13
C MET A 44 30.54 12.92 -10.98
N LEU A 45 30.98 11.67 -11.08
CA LEU A 45 32.40 11.33 -10.97
C LEU A 45 33.23 12.12 -12.03
N SER A 46 32.64 12.40 -13.19
CA SER A 46 33.17 13.25 -14.21
C SER A 46 33.43 14.70 -13.75
N GLU A 47 32.59 15.24 -12.86
CA GLU A 47 32.77 16.57 -12.28
C GLU A 47 33.87 16.59 -11.19
N SER A 48 33.93 15.55 -10.36
CA SER A 48 34.88 15.51 -9.23
C SER A 48 36.32 15.17 -9.66
N LEU A 49 36.52 14.36 -10.71
CA LEU A 49 37.81 13.91 -11.15
C LEU A 49 38.47 14.84 -12.19
N SER A 50 37.74 15.78 -12.74
CA SER A 50 38.31 16.75 -13.69
C SER A 50 39.18 17.84 -13.03
N ASP A 51 39.39 17.77 -11.72
CA ASP A 51 40.15 18.79 -10.96
C ASP A 51 41.67 18.57 -10.90
N GLY A 52 42.19 17.46 -11.42
CA GLY A 52 43.59 17.08 -11.23
C GLY A 52 44.48 16.95 -12.51
N GLY A 53 43.92 17.07 -13.69
CA GLY A 53 44.71 16.92 -14.94
C GLY A 53 43.84 16.72 -16.17
N ALA A 54 44.43 16.88 -17.37
CA ALA A 54 43.73 16.56 -18.62
C ALA A 54 43.45 15.07 -18.68
N LEU A 55 42.17 14.70 -18.53
CA LEU A 55 41.70 13.32 -18.66
C LEU A 55 41.87 12.87 -20.11
N THR A 56 42.31 11.65 -20.32
CA THR A 56 42.35 11.04 -21.64
C THR A 56 40.95 10.75 -22.15
N GLU A 57 40.77 10.67 -23.46
CA GLU A 57 39.48 10.39 -24.09
C GLU A 57 38.83 9.10 -23.56
N ASN A 58 39.63 8.05 -23.36
CA ASN A 58 39.18 6.80 -22.72
C ASN A 58 38.68 6.97 -21.27
N GLN A 59 39.33 7.84 -20.50
CA GLN A 59 38.91 8.12 -19.12
C GLN A 59 37.59 8.90 -19.09
N LEU A 60 37.39 9.84 -20.01
CA LEU A 60 36.12 10.57 -20.15
C LEU A 60 34.99 9.64 -20.55
N GLU A 61 35.23 8.69 -21.46
CA GLU A 61 34.22 7.70 -21.86
C GLU A 61 33.85 6.74 -20.73
N GLN A 62 34.83 6.30 -19.95
CA GLN A 62 34.57 5.47 -18.75
C GLN A 62 33.76 6.23 -17.70
N LEU A 63 34.08 7.48 -17.42
CA LEU A 63 33.34 8.31 -16.48
C LEU A 63 31.92 8.58 -16.96
N ALA A 64 31.73 8.87 -18.24
CA ALA A 64 30.40 9.04 -18.81
C ALA A 64 29.53 7.75 -18.69
N THR A 65 30.19 6.58 -18.80
CA THR A 65 29.50 5.29 -18.62
C THR A 65 29.11 5.07 -17.16
N ILE A 66 29.98 5.37 -16.20
CA ILE A 66 29.68 5.28 -14.77
C ILE A 66 28.57 6.25 -14.40
N ASP A 67 28.61 7.49 -14.85
CA ASP A 67 27.57 8.49 -14.62
C ASP A 67 26.22 8.06 -15.21
N ARG A 68 26.23 7.39 -16.36
CA ARG A 68 25.01 6.79 -16.95
C ARG A 68 24.45 5.69 -16.06
N LEU A 69 25.27 4.76 -15.62
CA LEU A 69 24.86 3.66 -14.75
C LEU A 69 24.31 4.18 -13.41
N THR A 70 24.95 5.20 -12.84
CA THR A 70 24.48 5.83 -11.60
C THR A 70 23.09 6.45 -11.80
N ARG A 71 22.88 7.22 -12.88
CA ARG A 71 21.57 7.80 -13.20
C ARG A 71 20.50 6.73 -13.43
N MET A 72 20.84 5.64 -14.12
CA MET A 72 19.89 4.52 -14.30
C MET A 72 19.52 3.88 -12.96
N ALA A 73 20.50 3.69 -12.07
CA ALA A 73 20.25 3.17 -10.73
C ALA A 73 19.35 4.11 -9.91
N ASP A 74 19.63 5.41 -9.91
CA ASP A 74 18.82 6.42 -9.20
C ASP A 74 17.39 6.46 -9.71
N SER A 75 17.20 6.43 -11.04
CA SER A 75 15.87 6.37 -11.66
C SER A 75 15.13 5.10 -11.27
N TYR A 76 15.80 3.96 -11.23
CA TYR A 76 15.22 2.69 -10.81
C TYR A 76 14.79 2.73 -9.32
N PHE A 77 15.64 3.24 -8.44
CA PHE A 77 15.30 3.37 -7.01
C PHE A 77 14.14 4.34 -6.79
N LEU A 78 14.10 5.43 -7.54
CA LEU A 78 13.01 6.39 -7.47
C LEU A 78 11.69 5.77 -7.94
N ALA A 79 11.69 5.09 -9.10
CA ALA A 79 10.52 4.37 -9.61
C ALA A 79 10.00 3.36 -8.59
N ARG A 80 10.90 2.56 -8.01
CA ARG A 80 10.55 1.59 -6.98
C ARG A 80 9.96 2.22 -5.70
N ARG A 81 10.43 3.41 -5.31
CA ARG A 81 9.85 4.16 -4.19
C ARG A 81 8.42 4.59 -4.49
N VAL A 82 8.17 5.12 -5.69
CA VAL A 82 6.83 5.52 -6.12
C VAL A 82 5.88 4.32 -6.10
N GLU A 83 6.24 3.22 -6.76
CA GLU A 83 5.44 2.00 -6.78
C GLU A 83 5.10 1.48 -5.38
N LYS A 84 6.08 1.44 -4.47
CA LYS A 84 5.87 1.03 -3.08
C LYS A 84 4.94 1.98 -2.33
N THR A 85 5.05 3.28 -2.57
CA THR A 85 4.19 4.27 -1.94
C THR A 85 2.74 4.12 -2.41
N LEU A 86 2.52 3.92 -3.70
CA LEU A 86 1.19 3.71 -4.26
C LEU A 86 0.57 2.39 -3.77
N SER A 87 1.37 1.32 -3.70
CA SER A 87 0.94 0.05 -3.08
C SER A 87 0.54 0.25 -1.62
N ALA A 88 1.34 1.00 -0.85
CA ALA A 88 1.04 1.29 0.55
C ALA A 88 -0.27 2.06 0.72
N PHE A 89 -0.58 3.03 -0.15
CA PHE A 89 -1.88 3.72 -0.13
C PHE A 89 -3.05 2.77 -0.39
N SER A 90 -2.88 1.83 -1.31
CA SER A 90 -3.90 0.80 -1.58
C SER A 90 -4.11 -0.10 -0.35
N GLU A 91 -3.05 -0.53 0.31
CA GLU A 91 -3.12 -1.35 1.53
C GLU A 91 -3.74 -0.58 2.72
N ILE A 92 -3.39 0.70 2.90
CA ILE A 92 -3.98 1.58 3.90
C ILE A 92 -5.48 1.78 3.62
N SER A 93 -5.87 1.99 2.37
CA SER A 93 -7.27 2.10 1.97
C SER A 93 -8.06 0.86 2.36
N ARG A 94 -7.52 -0.34 2.08
CA ARG A 94 -8.13 -1.62 2.48
C ARG A 94 -8.22 -1.80 4.00
N PHE A 95 -7.18 -1.42 4.72
CA PHE A 95 -7.17 -1.45 6.18
C PHE A 95 -8.25 -0.54 6.77
N LEU A 96 -8.36 0.69 6.25
CA LEU A 96 -9.30 1.69 6.75
C LEU A 96 -10.75 1.48 6.30
N SER A 97 -11.02 0.57 5.39
CA SER A 97 -12.36 0.31 4.84
C SER A 97 -13.35 -0.21 5.88
N GLY A 98 -12.88 -0.87 6.94
CA GLY A 98 -13.71 -1.41 8.02
C GLY A 98 -14.25 -0.37 9.00
N TRP A 99 -13.76 0.87 8.94
CA TRP A 99 -14.22 1.96 9.82
C TRP A 99 -15.10 2.93 9.05
N SER A 100 -16.22 3.30 9.67
CA SER A 100 -17.14 4.30 9.14
C SER A 100 -16.60 5.73 9.35
N GLY A 101 -17.14 6.69 8.61
CA GLY A 101 -16.82 8.10 8.74
C GLY A 101 -15.49 8.51 8.09
N ARG A 102 -15.18 9.82 8.19
CA ARG A 102 -13.95 10.39 7.65
C ARG A 102 -12.74 9.94 8.47
N LYS A 103 -11.67 9.60 7.79
CA LYS A 103 -10.36 9.28 8.35
C LYS A 103 -9.33 10.25 7.80
N ASN A 104 -8.42 10.73 8.64
CA ASN A 104 -7.32 11.58 8.23
C ASN A 104 -6.01 10.80 8.30
N LEU A 105 -5.35 10.68 7.15
CA LEU A 105 -4.05 10.04 7.01
C LEU A 105 -2.97 11.12 6.97
N ILE A 106 -2.18 11.23 8.03
CA ILE A 106 -1.00 12.10 8.04
C ILE A 106 0.15 11.30 7.43
N TRP A 107 0.63 11.75 6.29
CA TRP A 107 1.69 11.09 5.52
C TRP A 107 3.00 11.84 5.67
N LEU A 108 3.89 11.34 6.52
CA LEU A 108 5.21 11.93 6.76
C LEU A 108 6.18 11.46 5.69
N SER A 109 6.65 12.33 4.81
CA SER A 109 7.52 11.98 3.68
C SER A 109 8.42 13.16 3.30
N GLY A 110 9.53 12.87 2.62
CA GLY A 110 10.31 13.88 1.90
C GLY A 110 9.79 14.15 0.48
N GLY A 111 8.57 13.69 0.15
CA GLY A 111 8.03 13.77 -1.20
C GLY A 111 8.42 12.59 -2.08
N PHE A 112 7.76 12.49 -3.21
CA PHE A 112 8.09 11.61 -4.32
C PHE A 112 7.45 12.17 -5.59
N PRO A 113 8.16 12.27 -6.71
CA PRO A 113 7.60 12.79 -7.94
C PRO A 113 6.67 11.78 -8.60
N THR A 114 5.56 12.24 -9.14
CA THR A 114 4.64 11.41 -9.95
C THR A 114 5.18 11.12 -11.34
N ALA A 115 6.10 11.95 -11.83
CA ALA A 115 6.80 11.74 -13.09
C ALA A 115 8.30 11.56 -12.85
N VAL A 116 8.84 10.42 -13.20
CA VAL A 116 10.28 10.16 -13.23
C VAL A 116 10.80 10.58 -14.59
N LEU A 117 11.38 11.76 -14.65
CA LEU A 117 12.01 12.29 -15.87
C LEU A 117 13.49 11.93 -15.88
N PRO A 118 14.04 11.54 -17.04
CA PRO A 118 15.49 11.38 -17.16
C PRO A 118 16.17 12.72 -16.86
N SER A 119 17.15 12.71 -15.99
CA SER A 119 17.96 13.91 -15.71
C SER A 119 18.69 14.36 -16.99
N GLY A 120 18.38 15.56 -17.44
CA GLY A 120 18.63 16.18 -18.73
C GLY A 120 19.95 15.95 -19.42
N GLU A 121 19.97 16.27 -20.69
CA GLU A 121 21.01 16.41 -21.70
C GLU A 121 21.37 15.21 -22.56
N VAL A 122 21.08 13.98 -22.22
CA VAL A 122 21.27 12.89 -23.18
C VAL A 122 19.90 12.33 -23.53
N LEU A 123 19.50 12.50 -24.79
CA LEU A 123 18.45 11.71 -25.43
C LEU A 123 18.89 10.24 -25.41
N ASP A 124 18.81 9.61 -24.24
CA ASP A 124 18.97 8.18 -24.12
C ASP A 124 17.63 7.55 -24.54
N PRO A 125 17.57 6.86 -25.70
CA PRO A 125 16.36 6.21 -26.16
C PRO A 125 15.85 5.13 -25.19
N PHE A 126 16.68 4.70 -24.23
CA PHE A 126 16.39 3.69 -23.22
C PHE A 126 16.06 4.29 -21.84
N ALA A 127 16.15 5.61 -21.67
CA ALA A 127 15.67 6.26 -20.45
C ALA A 127 14.13 6.18 -20.41
N THR A 128 13.62 5.23 -19.66
CA THR A 128 12.19 5.06 -19.44
C THR A 128 11.64 6.24 -18.65
N THR A 129 10.92 7.12 -19.33
CA THR A 129 10.03 8.10 -18.69
C THR A 129 8.87 7.33 -18.09
N ALA A 130 8.88 7.10 -16.80
CA ALA A 130 7.73 6.52 -16.13
C ALA A 130 6.81 7.66 -15.66
N ASN A 131 5.55 7.61 -16.10
CA ASN A 131 4.50 8.51 -15.63
C ASN A 131 3.56 7.75 -14.70
N TYR A 132 3.62 8.05 -13.42
CA TYR A 132 2.81 7.42 -12.37
C TYR A 132 1.55 8.24 -12.01
N SER A 133 1.25 9.32 -12.74
CA SER A 133 0.04 10.12 -12.48
C SER A 133 -1.23 9.29 -12.55
N PRO A 134 -1.42 8.38 -13.51
CA PRO A 134 -2.62 7.52 -13.51
C PRO A 134 -2.73 6.62 -12.28
N ASP A 135 -1.61 6.04 -11.83
CA ASP A 135 -1.59 5.18 -10.63
C ASP A 135 -1.82 6.00 -9.36
N MET A 136 -1.32 7.23 -9.32
CA MET A 136 -1.60 8.18 -8.24
C MET A 136 -3.09 8.53 -8.19
N HIS A 137 -3.70 8.85 -9.32
CA HIS A 137 -5.13 9.15 -9.40
C HIS A 137 -5.96 7.96 -8.88
N GLU A 138 -5.63 6.75 -9.32
CA GLU A 138 -6.29 5.54 -8.84
C GLU A 138 -6.15 5.36 -7.32
N ALA A 139 -4.96 5.58 -6.76
CA ALA A 139 -4.72 5.49 -5.33
C ALA A 139 -5.52 6.54 -4.55
N VAL A 140 -5.57 7.78 -5.03
CA VAL A 140 -6.36 8.88 -4.46
C VAL A 140 -7.86 8.58 -4.50
N ASP A 141 -8.37 8.05 -5.60
CA ASP A 141 -9.77 7.68 -5.74
C ASP A 141 -10.16 6.56 -4.78
N ARG A 142 -9.33 5.54 -4.64
CA ARG A 142 -9.54 4.46 -3.65
C ARG A 142 -9.58 4.98 -2.22
N LEU A 143 -8.67 5.87 -1.83
CA LEU A 143 -8.66 6.51 -0.52
C LEU A 143 -9.93 7.33 -0.30
N THR A 144 -10.33 8.09 -1.30
CA THR A 144 -11.53 8.95 -1.24
C THR A 144 -12.82 8.15 -1.12
N LEU A 145 -12.96 7.05 -1.87
CA LEU A 145 -14.11 6.13 -1.75
C LEU A 145 -14.24 5.58 -0.32
N ARG A 146 -13.14 5.46 0.41
CA ARG A 146 -13.12 5.04 1.82
C ARG A 146 -13.14 6.21 2.80
N GLN A 147 -13.43 7.43 2.32
CA GLN A 147 -13.46 8.67 3.12
C GLN A 147 -12.14 8.93 3.86
N VAL A 148 -11.02 8.66 3.23
CA VAL A 148 -9.68 8.95 3.74
C VAL A 148 -9.17 10.22 3.08
N ALA A 149 -8.94 11.26 3.87
CA ALA A 149 -8.26 12.47 3.45
C ALA A 149 -6.78 12.37 3.81
N VAL A 150 -5.90 12.72 2.89
CA VAL A 150 -4.46 12.62 3.08
C VAL A 150 -3.87 14.00 3.36
N TYR A 151 -3.04 14.07 4.37
CA TYR A 151 -2.29 15.24 4.81
C TYR A 151 -0.79 14.94 4.67
N PRO A 152 -0.22 15.17 3.48
CA PRO A 152 1.21 15.00 3.28
C PRO A 152 1.98 16.09 4.05
N VAL A 153 3.01 15.69 4.75
CA VAL A 153 3.89 16.58 5.50
C VAL A 153 5.33 16.34 5.10
N ASP A 154 5.97 17.35 4.54
CA ASP A 154 7.40 17.29 4.22
C ASP A 154 8.23 17.38 5.50
N ILE A 155 8.82 16.25 5.89
CA ILE A 155 9.64 16.15 7.11
C ILE A 155 11.01 16.81 6.99
N ARG A 156 11.42 17.18 5.78
CA ARG A 156 12.69 17.91 5.55
C ARG A 156 12.64 19.35 6.09
N GLY A 157 11.42 19.88 6.27
CA GLY A 157 11.20 21.22 6.78
C GLY A 157 11.62 22.32 5.79
N LEU A 158 12.24 23.38 6.30
CA LEU A 158 12.82 24.42 5.46
C LEU A 158 14.07 23.91 4.76
N MET A 159 13.96 23.69 3.45
CA MET A 159 15.06 23.22 2.62
C MET A 159 15.93 24.40 2.19
N VAL A 160 17.22 24.29 2.46
CA VAL A 160 18.26 25.15 1.89
C VAL A 160 18.85 24.43 0.68
N ASP A 161 18.97 25.16 -0.43
CA ASP A 161 19.60 24.61 -1.62
C ASP A 161 21.02 24.07 -1.27
N PRO A 162 21.30 22.80 -1.54
CA PRO A 162 22.60 22.18 -1.24
C PRO A 162 23.80 22.91 -1.84
N VAL A 163 23.58 23.67 -2.91
CA VAL A 163 24.60 24.52 -3.54
C VAL A 163 25.23 25.52 -2.56
N PHE A 164 24.45 25.98 -1.56
CA PHE A 164 24.91 26.90 -0.53
C PHE A 164 25.43 26.20 0.73
N SER A 165 25.42 24.87 0.77
CA SER A 165 25.90 24.14 1.93
C SER A 165 27.44 24.10 1.95
N ALA A 166 28.04 24.44 3.10
CA ALA A 166 29.47 24.30 3.31
C ALA A 166 29.99 22.84 3.23
N ALA A 167 29.07 21.88 3.40
CA ALA A 167 29.37 20.46 3.24
C ALA A 167 29.30 19.98 1.78
N ASN A 168 28.92 20.85 0.84
CA ASN A 168 28.85 20.51 -0.58
C ASN A 168 30.27 20.46 -1.18
N PRO A 169 30.76 19.30 -1.62
CA PRO A 169 32.10 19.19 -2.20
C PRO A 169 32.17 19.74 -3.63
N ARG A 170 31.07 20.21 -4.22
CA ARG A 170 31.03 20.69 -5.61
C ARG A 170 31.73 22.01 -5.74
N HIS A 171 32.79 22.03 -6.54
CA HIS A 171 33.41 23.24 -7.02
C HIS A 171 32.83 23.61 -8.38
N PHE A 172 31.99 24.61 -8.43
CA PHE A 172 31.38 25.07 -9.68
C PHE A 172 32.43 25.85 -10.51
N ARG A 173 32.79 25.32 -11.66
CA ARG A 173 33.77 25.92 -12.58
C ARG A 173 33.23 27.13 -13.33
N SER A 174 31.92 27.25 -13.46
CA SER A 174 31.27 28.30 -14.20
C SER A 174 29.98 28.76 -13.54
N ARG A 175 29.57 30.01 -13.81
CA ARG A 175 28.25 30.50 -13.42
C ARG A 175 27.13 29.67 -14.03
N GLY A 176 27.36 29.07 -15.19
CA GLY A 176 26.38 28.20 -15.87
C GLY A 176 26.12 26.90 -15.12
N SER A 177 27.17 26.18 -14.68
CA SER A 177 27.04 24.93 -13.94
C SER A 177 26.36 25.16 -12.56
N PHE A 178 26.68 26.27 -11.90
CA PHE A 178 26.02 26.68 -10.68
C PHE A 178 24.51 26.93 -10.89
N ALA A 179 24.15 27.74 -11.90
CA ALA A 179 22.76 28.04 -12.21
C ALA A 179 21.97 26.79 -12.62
N GLN A 180 22.59 25.84 -13.32
CA GLN A 180 22.00 24.57 -13.71
C GLN A 180 21.70 23.69 -12.48
N ALA A 181 22.64 23.55 -11.55
CA ALA A 181 22.45 22.78 -10.31
C ALA A 181 21.31 23.38 -9.45
N GLN A 182 21.27 24.72 -9.33
CA GLN A 182 20.21 25.42 -8.63
C GLN A 182 18.83 25.20 -9.29
N ALA A 183 18.77 25.31 -10.63
CA ALA A 183 17.54 25.08 -11.38
C ALA A 183 17.07 23.61 -11.29
N GLN A 184 18.00 22.66 -11.22
CA GLN A 184 17.66 21.24 -11.03
C GLN A 184 17.05 21.01 -9.64
N PHE A 185 17.70 21.48 -8.58
CA PHE A 185 17.17 21.36 -7.21
C PHE A 185 15.77 21.99 -7.08
N ALA A 186 15.57 23.18 -7.65
CA ALA A 186 14.26 23.84 -7.63
C ALA A 186 13.18 23.03 -8.36
N ARG A 187 13.53 22.39 -9.50
CA ARG A 187 12.59 21.52 -10.24
C ARG A 187 12.25 20.24 -9.47
N GLU A 188 13.24 19.58 -8.86
CA GLU A 188 13.02 18.39 -8.06
C GLU A 188 12.12 18.68 -6.84
N LEU A 189 12.41 19.79 -6.15
CA LEU A 189 11.59 20.23 -4.99
C LEU A 189 10.16 20.57 -5.40
N ALA A 190 9.99 21.25 -6.53
CA ALA A 190 8.66 21.58 -7.06
C ALA A 190 7.89 20.29 -7.44
N ALA A 191 8.53 19.33 -8.08
CA ALA A 191 7.89 18.06 -8.43
C ALA A 191 7.45 17.25 -7.19
N ASP A 192 8.25 17.27 -6.11
CA ASP A 192 7.87 16.67 -4.83
C ASP A 192 6.64 17.38 -4.24
N HIS A 193 6.61 18.70 -4.23
CA HIS A 193 5.48 19.47 -3.69
C HIS A 193 4.22 19.31 -4.54
N ASP A 194 4.35 19.31 -5.87
CA ASP A 194 3.23 19.10 -6.79
C ASP A 194 2.56 17.74 -6.53
N SER A 195 3.34 16.67 -6.28
CA SER A 195 2.80 15.36 -5.93
C SER A 195 2.09 15.33 -4.58
N MET A 196 2.60 16.09 -3.60
CA MET A 196 1.95 16.24 -2.30
C MET A 196 0.62 17.01 -2.42
N ASP A 197 0.60 18.07 -3.22
CA ASP A 197 -0.61 18.85 -3.46
C ASP A 197 -1.66 18.02 -4.20
N GLU A 198 -1.25 17.27 -5.23
CA GLU A 198 -2.13 16.37 -5.98
C GLU A 198 -2.80 15.34 -5.06
N LEU A 199 -2.02 14.70 -4.18
CA LEU A 199 -2.51 13.72 -3.21
C LEU A 199 -3.48 14.37 -2.20
N ALA A 200 -3.14 15.54 -1.67
CA ALA A 200 -3.94 16.27 -0.70
C ALA A 200 -5.24 16.77 -1.32
N GLU A 201 -5.17 17.53 -2.43
CA GLU A 201 -6.33 18.12 -3.08
C GLU A 201 -7.30 17.06 -3.63
N GLY A 202 -6.75 15.97 -4.18
CA GLY A 202 -7.54 14.86 -4.69
C GLY A 202 -8.30 14.10 -3.60
N SER A 203 -7.75 14.00 -2.39
CA SER A 203 -8.38 13.31 -1.26
C SER A 203 -9.18 14.23 -0.32
N GLY A 204 -9.06 15.56 -0.47
CA GLY A 204 -9.72 16.55 0.38
C GLY A 204 -8.97 16.86 1.68
N GLY A 205 -7.67 16.64 1.71
CA GLY A 205 -6.74 17.05 2.75
C GLY A 205 -6.00 18.34 2.40
N HIS A 206 -4.84 18.53 3.02
CA HIS A 206 -3.96 19.68 2.81
C HIS A 206 -2.49 19.25 2.93
N ALA A 207 -1.62 19.73 2.04
CA ALA A 207 -0.19 19.47 2.07
C ALA A 207 0.56 20.51 2.90
N PHE A 208 1.58 20.07 3.65
CA PHE A 208 2.42 20.93 4.48
C PHE A 208 3.89 20.75 4.08
N TYR A 209 4.49 21.80 3.60
CA TYR A 209 5.91 21.84 3.21
C TYR A 209 6.51 23.22 3.49
N ASN A 210 7.82 23.38 3.34
CA ASN A 210 8.55 24.61 3.64
C ASN A 210 8.32 25.14 5.06
N SER A 211 8.10 24.25 6.02
CA SER A 211 7.83 24.61 7.41
C SER A 211 8.42 23.59 8.37
N ASN A 212 8.95 24.07 9.49
CA ASN A 212 9.39 23.22 10.60
C ASN A 212 8.25 22.96 11.60
N GLY A 213 7.02 23.40 11.28
CA GLY A 213 5.85 23.30 12.15
C GLY A 213 5.11 21.96 12.07
N LEU A 214 5.80 20.81 12.22
CA LEU A 214 5.20 19.49 12.19
C LEU A 214 4.01 19.35 13.16
N ALA A 215 4.14 19.86 14.39
CA ALA A 215 3.07 19.83 15.38
C ALA A 215 1.82 20.60 14.91
N GLN A 216 2.01 21.74 14.23
CA GLN A 216 0.92 22.52 13.67
C GLN A 216 0.22 21.80 12.52
N ALA A 217 0.97 21.14 11.66
CA ALA A 217 0.42 20.32 10.57
C ALA A 217 -0.47 19.18 11.11
N ILE A 218 0.01 18.49 12.14
CA ILE A 218 -0.74 17.43 12.82
C ILE A 218 -2.00 18.00 13.47
N ALA A 219 -1.90 19.12 14.19
CA ALA A 219 -3.05 19.76 14.85
C ALA A 219 -4.14 20.15 13.83
N THR A 220 -3.76 20.73 12.70
CA THR A 220 -4.70 21.09 11.62
C THR A 220 -5.38 19.84 11.04
N ALA A 221 -4.62 18.76 10.78
CA ALA A 221 -5.18 17.53 10.27
C ALA A 221 -6.17 16.88 11.26
N VAL A 222 -5.92 16.97 12.56
CA VAL A 222 -6.84 16.50 13.61
C VAL A 222 -8.10 17.37 13.67
N GLU A 223 -7.95 18.69 13.63
CA GLU A 223 -9.09 19.63 13.66
C GLU A 223 -10.03 19.42 12.47
N ASP A 224 -9.50 19.28 11.26
CA ASP A 224 -10.27 18.98 10.04
C ASP A 224 -11.02 17.64 10.15
N GLY A 225 -10.51 16.70 10.92
CA GLY A 225 -11.14 15.39 11.15
C GLY A 225 -12.29 15.41 12.15
N THR A 226 -12.29 16.35 13.08
CA THR A 226 -13.32 16.43 14.13
C THR A 226 -14.59 17.15 13.67
N ASN A 227 -14.48 18.05 12.70
CA ASN A 227 -15.57 18.90 12.23
C ASN A 227 -15.75 18.78 10.72
N TYR A 228 -16.53 17.79 10.25
CA TYR A 228 -16.78 17.60 8.83
C TYR A 228 -18.25 17.37 8.50
N TYR A 229 -18.62 17.69 7.26
CA TYR A 229 -19.92 17.38 6.67
C TYR A 229 -19.71 16.48 5.46
N THR A 230 -20.53 15.43 5.34
CA THR A 230 -20.54 14.59 4.16
C THR A 230 -21.59 15.12 3.18
N LEU A 231 -21.14 15.49 1.98
CA LEU A 231 -22.01 15.90 0.87
C LEU A 231 -21.88 14.88 -0.24
N SER A 232 -23.01 14.38 -0.72
CA SER A 232 -23.06 13.49 -1.87
C SER A 232 -23.85 14.17 -3.00
N TYR A 233 -23.41 13.98 -4.24
CA TYR A 233 -24.14 14.45 -5.42
C TYR A 233 -23.99 13.46 -6.57
N SER A 234 -24.98 13.43 -7.45
CA SER A 234 -24.90 12.68 -8.71
C SER A 234 -24.59 13.63 -9.84
N PRO A 235 -23.48 13.44 -10.59
CA PRO A 235 -23.15 14.29 -11.72
C PRO A 235 -24.26 14.25 -12.78
N THR A 236 -24.62 15.41 -13.32
CA THR A 236 -25.58 15.50 -14.46
C THR A 236 -24.95 15.00 -15.76
N ASN A 237 -23.64 15.24 -15.94
CA ASN A 237 -22.87 14.66 -17.03
C ASN A 237 -22.47 13.22 -16.66
N LYS A 238 -23.09 12.26 -17.34
CA LYS A 238 -22.83 10.82 -17.16
C LYS A 238 -21.86 10.24 -18.19
N ASN A 239 -21.12 11.08 -18.92
CA ASN A 239 -20.07 10.61 -19.79
C ASN A 239 -18.83 10.29 -18.94
N PHE A 240 -18.56 9.01 -18.74
CA PHE A 240 -17.40 8.52 -18.00
C PHE A 240 -16.22 8.33 -18.97
N ASP A 241 -15.58 9.44 -19.33
CA ASP A 241 -14.52 9.55 -20.34
C ASP A 241 -13.10 9.60 -19.72
N GLY A 242 -12.97 9.40 -18.40
CA GLY A 242 -11.71 9.54 -17.69
C GLY A 242 -11.25 10.99 -17.51
N GLY A 243 -12.07 11.96 -17.94
CA GLY A 243 -11.72 13.38 -17.88
C GLY A 243 -11.77 13.95 -16.46
N LEU A 244 -10.82 14.84 -16.13
CA LEU A 244 -10.80 15.55 -14.84
C LEU A 244 -11.99 16.49 -14.70
N ARG A 245 -12.77 16.32 -13.64
CA ARG A 245 -13.92 17.16 -13.29
C ARG A 245 -13.65 17.92 -11.99
N LYS A 246 -13.83 19.23 -12.04
CA LYS A 246 -13.63 20.13 -10.90
C LYS A 246 -14.88 20.21 -10.05
N ILE A 247 -14.71 20.09 -8.75
CA ILE A 247 -15.75 20.30 -7.74
C ILE A 247 -15.58 21.71 -7.17
N ARG A 248 -16.66 22.44 -7.00
CA ARG A 248 -16.67 23.74 -6.33
C ARG A 248 -17.78 23.80 -5.29
N VAL A 249 -17.40 23.86 -4.04
CA VAL A 249 -18.32 24.11 -2.93
C VAL A 249 -18.31 25.61 -2.59
N LYS A 250 -19.49 26.20 -2.44
CA LYS A 250 -19.65 27.59 -2.01
C LYS A 250 -20.49 27.63 -0.75
N LEU A 251 -20.03 28.40 0.23
CA LEU A 251 -20.79 28.72 1.42
C LEU A 251 -21.53 30.05 1.24
N SER A 252 -22.74 30.14 1.75
CA SER A 252 -23.50 31.40 1.83
C SER A 252 -23.00 32.30 2.93
N ARG A 253 -22.26 31.77 3.91
CA ARG A 253 -21.69 32.54 5.02
C ARG A 253 -20.20 32.80 4.77
N SER A 254 -19.72 33.99 5.08
CA SER A 254 -18.31 34.38 5.08
C SER A 254 -17.63 34.00 6.40
N GLY A 255 -16.30 33.98 6.42
CA GLY A 255 -15.49 33.72 7.62
C GLY A 255 -15.16 32.27 7.88
N TYR A 256 -15.46 31.36 6.96
CA TYR A 256 -15.08 29.93 7.02
C TYR A 256 -14.11 29.57 5.90
N SER A 257 -13.14 28.74 6.23
CA SER A 257 -12.28 28.06 5.28
C SER A 257 -12.85 26.67 4.98
N LEU A 258 -12.79 26.22 3.71
CA LEU A 258 -13.27 24.92 3.29
C LEU A 258 -12.12 24.03 2.86
N SER A 259 -12.03 22.85 3.47
CA SER A 259 -11.21 21.76 3.01
C SER A 259 -12.12 20.67 2.42
N TYR A 260 -11.98 20.39 1.13
CA TYR A 260 -12.78 19.40 0.43
C TYR A 260 -12.07 18.92 -0.83
N ARG A 261 -12.45 17.78 -1.36
CA ARG A 261 -11.95 17.24 -2.63
C ARG A 261 -12.26 18.20 -3.77
N ARG A 262 -11.23 18.70 -4.45
CA ARG A 262 -11.38 19.74 -5.49
C ARG A 262 -11.66 19.21 -6.88
N SER A 263 -11.40 17.94 -7.12
CA SER A 263 -11.58 17.30 -8.43
C SER A 263 -11.74 15.80 -8.29
N TYR A 264 -12.25 15.17 -9.36
CA TYR A 264 -12.25 13.71 -9.53
C TYR A 264 -12.13 13.39 -11.03
N PHE A 265 -11.65 12.19 -11.33
CA PHE A 265 -11.66 11.66 -12.67
C PHE A 265 -13.00 10.95 -12.94
N ALA A 266 -13.59 11.21 -14.11
CA ALA A 266 -14.83 10.58 -14.51
C ALA A 266 -14.56 9.20 -15.13
N ASP A 267 -14.00 8.31 -14.32
CA ASP A 267 -13.71 6.95 -14.74
C ASP A 267 -14.98 6.10 -14.79
N ASP A 268 -15.03 5.18 -15.75
CA ASP A 268 -16.08 4.18 -15.82
C ASP A 268 -15.78 3.10 -14.77
N GLU A 269 -16.63 3.02 -13.76
CA GLU A 269 -16.52 2.06 -12.69
C GLU A 269 -16.49 0.61 -13.21
N ASN A 270 -17.20 0.32 -14.32
CA ASN A 270 -17.19 -1.00 -14.95
C ASN A 270 -15.84 -1.32 -15.61
N LYS A 271 -15.19 -0.35 -16.26
CA LYS A 271 -13.84 -0.53 -16.81
C LYS A 271 -12.79 -0.71 -15.72
N PHE A 272 -13.03 -0.13 -14.55
CA PHE A 272 -12.19 -0.32 -13.37
C PHE A 272 -12.31 -1.76 -12.86
N LEU A 273 -13.52 -2.32 -12.85
CA LEU A 273 -13.80 -3.69 -12.45
C LEU A 273 -13.23 -4.70 -13.46
N GLU A 274 -13.35 -4.43 -14.78
CA GLU A 274 -12.74 -5.27 -15.82
C GLU A 274 -11.22 -5.37 -15.67
N LYS A 275 -10.53 -4.25 -15.39
CA LYS A 275 -9.09 -4.26 -15.09
C LYS A 275 -8.77 -4.99 -13.80
N ALA A 276 -9.66 -4.96 -12.81
CA ALA A 276 -9.45 -5.61 -11.52
C ALA A 276 -9.52 -7.14 -11.63
N ALA A 277 -10.33 -7.68 -12.55
CA ALA A 277 -10.42 -9.12 -12.78
C ALA A 277 -9.10 -9.73 -13.29
N ASP A 278 -8.35 -8.97 -14.09
CA ASP A 278 -7.03 -9.38 -14.62
C ASP A 278 -5.86 -9.11 -13.66
N VAL A 279 -6.13 -8.57 -12.45
CA VAL A 279 -5.09 -8.23 -11.47
C VAL A 279 -4.46 -9.52 -10.91
N PRO A 280 -3.18 -9.80 -11.20
CA PRO A 280 -2.51 -10.99 -10.70
C PRO A 280 -2.47 -11.04 -9.17
N LEU A 281 -2.29 -12.24 -8.60
CA LEU A 281 -2.08 -12.45 -7.15
C LEU A 281 -0.94 -11.58 -6.57
N VAL A 282 -0.02 -11.12 -7.40
CA VAL A 282 1.07 -10.19 -7.04
C VAL A 282 0.54 -8.94 -6.31
N HIS A 283 -0.64 -8.43 -6.70
CA HIS A 283 -1.21 -7.22 -6.08
C HIS A 283 -1.76 -7.41 -4.66
N ILE A 284 -1.91 -8.65 -4.20
CA ILE A 284 -2.26 -8.94 -2.80
C ILE A 284 -1.08 -9.44 -1.98
N GLN A 285 0.12 -9.57 -2.58
CA GLN A 285 1.31 -10.02 -1.86
C GLN A 285 1.61 -9.12 -0.66
N GLY A 286 1.59 -7.81 -0.84
CA GLY A 286 1.78 -6.86 0.27
C GLY A 286 0.76 -7.07 1.39
N THR A 287 -0.52 -7.24 1.03
CA THR A 287 -1.60 -7.51 1.99
C THR A 287 -1.42 -8.85 2.72
N MET A 288 -0.75 -9.83 2.09
CA MET A 288 -0.46 -11.14 2.70
C MET A 288 0.84 -11.16 3.50
N GLU A 289 1.68 -10.15 3.45
CA GLU A 289 2.92 -10.11 4.23
C GLU A 289 2.65 -10.09 5.74
N ARG A 290 3.48 -10.82 6.50
CA ARG A 290 3.39 -10.83 7.96
C ARG A 290 3.59 -9.44 8.55
N GLY A 291 2.62 -8.97 9.37
CA GLY A 291 2.63 -7.64 9.98
C GLY A 291 2.14 -6.51 9.08
N ALA A 292 1.74 -6.78 7.84
CA ALA A 292 1.01 -5.82 7.02
C ALA A 292 -0.36 -5.50 7.64
N PRO A 293 -0.91 -4.30 7.42
CA PRO A 293 -2.27 -3.98 7.85
C PRO A 293 -3.28 -5.03 7.38
N LEU A 294 -4.28 -5.32 8.22
CA LEU A 294 -5.36 -6.23 7.84
C LEU A 294 -6.32 -5.53 6.88
N ALA A 295 -6.68 -6.20 5.78
CA ALA A 295 -7.69 -5.70 4.87
C ALA A 295 -9.10 -5.99 5.42
N HIS A 296 -10.00 -5.01 5.35
CA HIS A 296 -11.35 -5.07 5.90
C HIS A 296 -12.46 -4.82 4.85
N GLU A 297 -12.16 -4.98 3.58
CA GLU A 297 -13.16 -4.79 2.51
C GLU A 297 -14.18 -5.93 2.47
N ILE A 298 -13.79 -7.13 2.91
CA ILE A 298 -14.66 -8.28 3.14
C ILE A 298 -14.51 -8.68 4.60
N LEU A 299 -15.56 -8.48 5.40
CA LEU A 299 -15.57 -8.91 6.79
C LEU A 299 -16.04 -10.35 6.88
N PHE A 300 -15.28 -11.18 7.56
CA PHE A 300 -15.58 -12.59 7.77
C PHE A 300 -15.10 -13.05 9.15
N LYS A 301 -15.66 -14.13 9.62
CA LYS A 301 -15.15 -14.85 10.79
C LYS A 301 -14.46 -16.12 10.31
N VAL A 302 -13.43 -16.54 11.02
CA VAL A 302 -12.78 -17.82 10.81
C VAL A 302 -12.53 -18.50 12.15
N HIS A 303 -12.85 -19.79 12.22
CA HIS A 303 -12.49 -20.66 13.32
C HIS A 303 -11.41 -21.62 12.82
N VAL A 304 -10.33 -21.74 13.57
CA VAL A 304 -9.20 -22.57 13.21
C VAL A 304 -8.99 -23.62 14.28
N THR A 305 -9.05 -24.89 13.89
CA THR A 305 -8.78 -26.02 14.79
C THR A 305 -7.60 -26.83 14.27
N ALA A 306 -6.81 -27.35 15.18
CA ALA A 306 -5.79 -28.36 14.84
C ALA A 306 -6.45 -29.72 14.86
N ASP A 307 -6.43 -30.42 13.71
CA ASP A 307 -7.17 -31.68 13.56
C ASP A 307 -6.50 -32.84 14.33
N ASP A 308 -5.17 -32.98 14.16
CA ASP A 308 -4.38 -34.10 14.71
C ASP A 308 -3.06 -33.63 15.28
N LYS A 309 -2.28 -34.57 15.84
CA LYS A 309 -0.89 -34.31 16.21
C LYS A 309 -0.04 -34.14 14.95
N PRO A 310 1.06 -33.36 15.02
CA PRO A 310 1.98 -33.23 13.90
C PRO A 310 2.43 -34.59 13.40
N ALA A 311 2.44 -34.76 12.08
CA ALA A 311 2.85 -35.97 11.40
C ALA A 311 3.95 -35.67 10.36
N PRO A 312 4.79 -36.67 9.99
CA PRO A 312 5.74 -36.50 8.90
C PRO A 312 5.04 -36.12 7.60
N VAL A 313 5.69 -35.29 6.79
CA VAL A 313 5.18 -34.89 5.47
C VAL A 313 5.09 -36.11 4.53
N THR A 314 4.00 -36.22 3.76
CA THR A 314 3.84 -37.24 2.72
C THR A 314 4.46 -36.77 1.39
N ARG A 315 4.80 -37.74 0.50
CA ARG A 315 5.35 -37.40 -0.84
C ARG A 315 4.40 -36.55 -1.66
N GLU A 316 3.11 -36.85 -1.63
CA GLU A 316 2.08 -36.09 -2.37
C GLU A 316 2.04 -34.63 -1.90
N LEU A 317 2.16 -34.40 -0.58
CA LEU A 317 2.20 -33.09 -0.02
C LEU A 317 3.50 -32.33 -0.37
N ILE A 318 4.64 -33.05 -0.46
CA ILE A 318 5.92 -32.46 -0.92
C ILE A 318 5.78 -31.92 -2.35
N ASP A 319 5.13 -32.67 -3.23
CA ASP A 319 4.91 -32.26 -4.62
C ASP A 319 4.00 -31.03 -4.71
N GLU A 320 2.92 -30.99 -3.92
CA GLU A 320 2.04 -29.82 -3.80
C GLU A 320 2.79 -28.60 -3.23
N LEU A 321 3.59 -28.80 -2.19
CA LEU A 321 4.42 -27.76 -1.57
C LEU A 321 5.49 -27.21 -2.51
N SER A 322 6.06 -28.07 -3.37
CA SER A 322 7.12 -27.67 -4.31
C SER A 322 6.60 -26.83 -5.48
N LEU A 323 5.31 -26.92 -5.82
CA LEU A 323 4.65 -26.11 -6.84
C LEU A 323 4.45 -24.64 -6.39
N PHE A 324 4.48 -24.38 -5.09
CA PHE A 324 4.24 -23.03 -4.55
C PHE A 324 5.52 -22.16 -4.61
N LYS A 325 6.04 -21.96 -5.84
CA LYS A 325 7.26 -21.18 -6.11
C LYS A 325 7.16 -19.68 -5.77
N ALA A 326 5.96 -19.17 -5.55
CA ALA A 326 5.71 -17.74 -5.39
C ALA A 326 6.32 -17.12 -4.10
N PHE A 327 6.65 -17.92 -3.10
CA PHE A 327 7.19 -17.45 -1.81
C PHE A 327 8.63 -17.90 -1.51
N GLY A 328 9.39 -18.29 -2.50
CA GLY A 328 10.85 -18.19 -2.51
C GLY A 328 11.67 -19.15 -1.65
N SER A 329 11.15 -20.21 -1.04
CA SER A 329 11.93 -21.10 -0.19
C SER A 329 12.10 -22.51 -0.77
N ARG A 330 13.30 -22.81 -1.29
CA ARG A 330 13.77 -24.18 -1.57
C ARG A 330 14.31 -24.82 -0.28
N LYS A 331 13.52 -24.92 0.79
CA LYS A 331 13.94 -25.74 1.95
C LYS A 331 13.64 -27.19 1.67
N LYS A 332 14.58 -28.10 2.03
CA LYS A 332 14.36 -29.54 1.99
C LYS A 332 13.22 -29.88 2.95
N TRP A 333 12.22 -30.58 2.45
CA TRP A 333 11.02 -30.97 3.19
C TRP A 333 11.13 -32.35 3.84
N ASP A 334 12.23 -33.09 3.59
CA ASP A 334 12.39 -34.51 3.94
C ASP A 334 12.23 -34.85 5.43
N ASP A 335 12.45 -33.86 6.34
CA ASP A 335 12.33 -34.04 7.80
C ASP A 335 11.31 -33.08 8.44
N VAL A 336 10.37 -32.57 7.66
CA VAL A 336 9.41 -31.57 8.15
C VAL A 336 8.18 -32.26 8.75
N GLN A 337 7.85 -31.91 9.98
CA GLN A 337 6.58 -32.28 10.60
C GLN A 337 5.49 -31.31 10.12
N ILE A 338 4.33 -31.83 9.78
CA ILE A 338 3.16 -31.07 9.32
C ILE A 338 2.06 -31.15 10.36
N GLN A 339 1.49 -30.00 10.68
CA GLN A 339 0.26 -29.90 11.47
C GLN A 339 -0.90 -29.58 10.52
N ARG A 340 -1.94 -30.38 10.56
CA ARG A 340 -3.17 -30.14 9.80
C ARG A 340 -4.09 -29.24 10.61
N TYR A 341 -4.70 -28.30 9.91
CA TYR A 341 -5.70 -27.38 10.44
C TYR A 341 -6.99 -27.45 9.62
N SER A 342 -8.13 -27.41 10.30
CA SER A 342 -9.43 -27.12 9.72
C SER A 342 -9.75 -25.65 9.88
N LEU A 343 -10.04 -24.97 8.76
CA LEU A 343 -10.36 -23.56 8.66
C LEU A 343 -11.83 -23.43 8.29
N GLU A 344 -12.66 -23.02 9.24
CA GLU A 344 -14.08 -22.78 9.02
C GLU A 344 -14.34 -21.30 8.84
N TYR A 345 -14.95 -20.91 7.73
CA TYR A 345 -15.22 -19.52 7.37
C TYR A 345 -16.70 -19.21 7.46
N TRP A 346 -17.06 -18.03 8.01
CA TRP A 346 -18.40 -17.46 7.99
C TRP A 346 -18.36 -16.09 7.35
N ILE A 347 -18.99 -15.95 6.18
CA ILE A 347 -19.00 -14.72 5.40
C ILE A 347 -20.46 -14.26 5.30
N PRO A 348 -20.85 -13.11 5.91
CA PRO A 348 -22.19 -12.56 5.73
C PRO A 348 -22.43 -12.26 4.24
N GLY A 349 -23.55 -12.70 3.69
CA GLY A 349 -23.88 -12.51 2.28
C GLY A 349 -23.93 -11.04 1.84
N GLY A 350 -24.24 -10.13 2.76
CA GLY A 350 -24.16 -8.68 2.51
C GLY A 350 -22.73 -8.14 2.30
N GLN A 351 -21.70 -8.92 2.59
CA GLN A 351 -20.30 -8.59 2.31
C GLN A 351 -19.88 -8.99 0.89
N LEU A 352 -20.66 -9.87 0.24
CA LEU A 352 -20.37 -10.39 -1.09
C LEU A 352 -21.03 -9.55 -2.17
N GLN A 353 -20.36 -9.43 -3.30
CA GLN A 353 -20.91 -8.86 -4.51
C GLN A 353 -21.19 -9.99 -5.51
N PHE A 354 -22.29 -9.89 -6.21
CA PHE A 354 -22.74 -10.90 -7.15
C PHE A 354 -22.92 -10.24 -8.52
N ALA A 355 -22.38 -10.86 -9.53
CA ALA A 355 -22.61 -10.47 -10.92
C ALA A 355 -23.77 -11.27 -11.51
N VAL A 356 -24.57 -10.65 -12.39
CA VAL A 356 -25.58 -11.36 -13.15
C VAL A 356 -24.89 -12.10 -14.30
N LEU A 357 -24.98 -13.43 -14.28
CA LEU A 357 -24.39 -14.30 -15.29
C LEU A 357 -25.27 -14.38 -16.55
N THR A 358 -24.71 -14.88 -17.63
CA THR A 358 -25.40 -15.01 -18.93
C THR A 358 -26.61 -15.91 -18.92
N ASP A 359 -26.69 -16.85 -17.97
CA ASP A 359 -27.82 -17.76 -17.74
C ASP A 359 -28.92 -17.18 -16.83
N GLY A 360 -28.76 -15.91 -16.39
CA GLY A 360 -29.69 -15.21 -15.50
C GLY A 360 -29.52 -15.56 -14.03
N THR A 361 -28.50 -16.33 -13.65
CA THR A 361 -28.15 -16.54 -12.24
C THR A 361 -27.28 -15.39 -11.71
N CYS A 362 -27.20 -15.24 -10.40
CA CYS A 362 -26.27 -14.30 -9.74
C CYS A 362 -25.07 -15.08 -9.20
N GLY A 363 -23.90 -14.85 -9.75
CA GLY A 363 -22.67 -15.53 -9.38
C GLY A 363 -21.70 -14.66 -8.58
N THR A 364 -20.89 -15.30 -7.74
CA THR A 364 -19.72 -14.68 -7.09
C THR A 364 -18.54 -15.65 -7.15
N ASN A 365 -17.37 -15.12 -7.48
CA ASN A 365 -16.11 -15.87 -7.42
C ASN A 365 -15.34 -15.43 -6.19
N LEU A 366 -14.95 -16.37 -5.35
CA LEU A 366 -14.17 -16.10 -4.14
C LEU A 366 -12.87 -16.91 -4.15
N GLN A 367 -11.80 -16.24 -3.82
CA GLN A 367 -10.48 -16.84 -3.65
C GLN A 367 -10.09 -16.81 -2.17
N PHE A 368 -9.77 -17.99 -1.62
CA PHE A 368 -9.31 -18.18 -0.26
C PHE A 368 -7.82 -18.45 -0.27
N LEU A 369 -7.03 -17.53 0.27
CA LEU A 369 -5.58 -17.69 0.35
C LEU A 369 -5.16 -17.84 1.80
N THR A 370 -4.42 -18.90 2.10
CA THR A 370 -3.84 -19.13 3.43
C THR A 370 -2.33 -19.26 3.29
N VAL A 371 -1.58 -18.54 4.16
CA VAL A 371 -0.12 -18.58 4.20
C VAL A 371 0.35 -18.80 5.64
N ALA A 372 1.25 -19.75 5.81
CA ALA A 372 1.94 -20.03 7.07
C ALA A 372 3.30 -19.32 7.12
N TYR A 373 3.63 -18.73 8.26
CA TYR A 373 4.87 -18.00 8.51
C TYR A 373 5.62 -18.55 9.71
N ASP A 374 6.97 -18.47 9.67
CA ASP A 374 7.80 -18.71 10.83
C ASP A 374 7.74 -17.55 11.86
N ALA A 375 8.50 -17.67 12.95
CA ALA A 375 8.54 -16.65 13.99
C ALA A 375 9.15 -15.32 13.50
N GLU A 376 10.02 -15.37 12.53
CA GLU A 376 10.70 -14.24 11.91
C GLU A 376 9.82 -13.55 10.84
N GLY A 377 8.68 -14.15 10.50
CA GLY A 377 7.75 -13.63 9.49
C GLY A 377 8.12 -14.00 8.04
N THR A 378 8.93 -15.05 7.88
CA THR A 378 9.25 -15.61 6.56
C THR A 378 8.12 -16.55 6.13
N PRO A 379 7.57 -16.42 4.91
CA PRO A 379 6.56 -17.35 4.43
C PRO A 379 7.16 -18.76 4.25
N MET A 380 6.45 -19.74 4.77
CA MET A 380 6.86 -21.14 4.73
C MET A 380 6.09 -21.94 3.69
N TYR A 381 4.79 -21.72 3.65
CA TYR A 381 3.88 -22.41 2.74
C TYR A 381 2.60 -21.61 2.58
N GLY A 382 1.93 -21.74 1.44
CA GLY A 382 0.62 -21.15 1.21
C GLY A 382 -0.21 -22.00 0.24
N LYS A 383 -1.52 -21.85 0.34
CA LYS A 383 -2.50 -22.53 -0.51
C LYS A 383 -3.57 -21.55 -0.95
N LEU A 384 -3.92 -21.62 -2.23
CA LEU A 384 -5.02 -20.90 -2.83
C LEU A 384 -6.14 -21.90 -3.16
N PHE A 385 -7.34 -21.54 -2.77
CA PHE A 385 -8.56 -22.24 -3.14
C PHE A 385 -9.52 -21.24 -3.78
N ALA A 386 -10.17 -21.59 -4.88
CA ALA A 386 -11.20 -20.78 -5.50
C ALA A 386 -12.56 -21.50 -5.40
N SER A 387 -13.61 -20.72 -5.13
CA SER A 387 -14.98 -21.19 -5.09
C SER A 387 -15.85 -20.30 -5.96
N ASP A 388 -16.57 -20.90 -6.89
CA ASP A 388 -17.54 -20.24 -7.74
C ASP A 388 -18.93 -20.61 -7.24
N GLU A 389 -19.68 -19.64 -6.74
CA GLU A 389 -21.02 -19.83 -6.22
C GLU A 389 -22.02 -19.12 -7.14
N ALA A 390 -23.05 -19.83 -7.54
CA ALA A 390 -24.13 -19.29 -8.37
C ALA A 390 -25.49 -19.48 -7.67
N VAL A 391 -26.28 -18.44 -7.64
CA VAL A 391 -27.59 -18.39 -6.98
C VAL A 391 -28.64 -17.99 -8.01
N PRO A 392 -29.78 -18.70 -8.10
CA PRO A 392 -30.92 -18.27 -8.90
C PRO A 392 -31.39 -16.86 -8.53
N ALA A 393 -31.70 -16.04 -9.53
CA ALA A 393 -32.04 -14.62 -9.33
C ALA A 393 -33.25 -14.42 -8.39
N ASP A 394 -34.20 -15.33 -8.41
CA ASP A 394 -35.39 -15.31 -7.54
C ASP A 394 -35.05 -15.56 -6.05
N LYS A 395 -33.89 -16.18 -5.76
CA LYS A 395 -33.43 -16.46 -4.40
C LYS A 395 -32.36 -15.46 -3.92
N PHE A 396 -31.88 -14.60 -4.80
CA PHE A 396 -30.76 -13.71 -4.51
C PHE A 396 -30.98 -12.83 -3.27
N GLU A 397 -32.14 -12.17 -3.16
CA GLU A 397 -32.44 -11.32 -1.99
C GLU A 397 -32.46 -12.09 -0.66
N LYS A 398 -32.86 -13.36 -0.68
CA LYS A 398 -32.80 -14.20 0.52
C LYS A 398 -31.39 -14.58 0.88
N VAL A 399 -30.61 -14.96 -0.12
CA VAL A 399 -29.20 -15.40 0.06
C VAL A 399 -28.31 -14.27 0.56
N ARG A 400 -28.58 -13.04 0.15
CA ARG A 400 -27.86 -11.83 0.60
C ARG A 400 -27.93 -11.63 2.13
N HIS A 401 -28.96 -12.14 2.79
CA HIS A 401 -29.12 -12.08 4.25
C HIS A 401 -28.59 -13.32 4.98
N LEU A 402 -28.13 -14.34 4.26
CA LEU A 402 -27.55 -15.53 4.85
C LEU A 402 -26.06 -15.34 5.13
N THR A 403 -25.52 -16.25 5.91
CA THR A 403 -24.08 -16.38 6.13
C THR A 403 -23.59 -17.58 5.35
N PHE A 404 -22.63 -17.35 4.47
CA PHE A 404 -21.94 -18.43 3.75
C PHE A 404 -20.98 -19.11 4.69
N HIS A 405 -20.99 -20.44 4.69
CA HIS A 405 -20.11 -21.26 5.49
C HIS A 405 -19.22 -22.07 4.56
N GLY A 406 -17.89 -21.95 4.74
CA GLY A 406 -16.89 -22.68 4.00
C GLY A 406 -15.95 -23.45 4.90
N LEU A 407 -15.48 -24.60 4.46
CA LEU A 407 -14.50 -25.41 5.17
C LEU A 407 -13.29 -25.66 4.27
N GLN A 408 -12.10 -25.36 4.77
CA GLN A 408 -10.83 -25.63 4.08
C GLN A 408 -9.90 -26.40 5.01
N ARG A 409 -9.20 -27.40 4.48
CA ARG A 409 -8.07 -28.06 5.16
C ARG A 409 -6.76 -27.45 4.70
N PHE A 410 -5.90 -27.17 5.66
CA PHE A 410 -4.60 -26.56 5.42
C PHE A 410 -3.51 -27.28 6.23
N ASP A 411 -2.51 -27.80 5.52
CA ASP A 411 -1.38 -28.49 6.10
C ASP A 411 -0.21 -27.50 6.24
N ALA A 412 0.13 -27.10 7.46
CA ALA A 412 1.24 -26.16 7.73
C ALA A 412 2.43 -26.89 8.34
N PRO A 413 3.68 -26.46 8.07
CA PRO A 413 4.83 -26.91 8.85
C PRO A 413 4.59 -26.72 10.34
N ALA A 414 4.81 -27.74 11.16
CA ALA A 414 4.51 -27.70 12.61
C ALA A 414 5.26 -26.58 13.37
N ARG A 415 6.35 -26.07 12.80
CA ARG A 415 7.09 -24.92 13.33
C ARG A 415 6.54 -23.56 12.90
N ALA A 416 5.44 -23.55 12.15
CA ALA A 416 4.79 -22.29 11.79
C ALA A 416 4.33 -21.57 13.06
N ALA A 417 4.58 -20.27 13.12
CA ALA A 417 4.24 -19.41 14.25
C ALA A 417 2.99 -18.57 13.97
N TRP A 418 2.62 -18.39 12.69
CA TRP A 418 1.49 -17.59 12.27
C TRP A 418 0.82 -18.16 11.04
N LEU A 419 -0.51 -18.00 10.98
CA LEU A 419 -1.31 -18.13 9.76
C LEU A 419 -1.86 -16.75 9.39
N ARG A 420 -1.77 -16.42 8.10
CA ARG A 420 -2.47 -15.27 7.53
C ARG A 420 -3.42 -15.77 6.47
N LEU A 421 -4.69 -15.39 6.59
CA LEU A 421 -5.77 -15.84 5.75
C LEU A 421 -6.36 -14.64 5.02
N ALA A 422 -6.70 -14.83 3.75
CA ALA A 422 -7.42 -13.82 2.98
C ALA A 422 -8.61 -14.44 2.25
N ILE A 423 -9.68 -13.67 2.14
CA ILE A 423 -10.76 -13.88 1.19
C ILE A 423 -10.67 -12.74 0.19
N ARG A 424 -10.59 -13.07 -1.09
CA ARG A 424 -10.54 -12.12 -2.19
C ARG A 424 -11.73 -12.34 -3.13
N ASP A 425 -12.37 -11.25 -3.49
CA ASP A 425 -13.26 -11.14 -4.64
C ASP A 425 -12.44 -10.52 -5.79
N PRO A 426 -12.01 -11.31 -6.77
CA PRO A 426 -11.16 -10.81 -7.85
C PRO A 426 -11.90 -9.87 -8.80
N GLU A 427 -13.22 -10.07 -9.01
CA GLU A 427 -14.01 -9.27 -9.94
C GLU A 427 -14.18 -7.84 -9.45
N HIS A 428 -14.31 -7.64 -8.14
CA HIS A 428 -14.47 -6.32 -7.54
C HIS A 428 -13.20 -5.83 -6.83
N ASN A 429 -12.08 -6.56 -6.96
CA ASN A 429 -10.79 -6.28 -6.31
C ASN A 429 -10.91 -5.96 -4.81
N ARG A 430 -11.75 -6.72 -4.09
CA ARG A 430 -11.96 -6.58 -2.65
C ARG A 430 -11.23 -7.68 -1.91
N VAL A 431 -10.69 -7.36 -0.74
CA VAL A 431 -9.94 -8.30 0.10
C VAL A 431 -10.33 -8.14 1.56
N GLY A 432 -10.50 -9.25 2.25
CA GLY A 432 -10.53 -9.31 3.70
C GLY A 432 -9.38 -10.17 4.20
N THR A 433 -8.73 -9.82 5.31
CA THR A 433 -7.65 -10.64 5.88
C THR A 433 -7.78 -10.77 7.39
N VAL A 434 -7.28 -11.91 7.89
CA VAL A 434 -7.15 -12.22 9.31
C VAL A 434 -5.76 -12.82 9.56
N GLU A 435 -5.19 -12.54 10.72
CA GLU A 435 -3.92 -13.12 11.15
C GLU A 435 -4.07 -13.84 12.49
N ILE A 436 -3.57 -15.07 12.56
CA ILE A 436 -3.74 -15.98 13.70
C ILE A 436 -2.37 -16.44 14.17
N ARG A 437 -2.13 -16.33 15.47
CA ARG A 437 -0.91 -16.82 16.09
C ARG A 437 -1.01 -18.32 16.39
N LEU A 438 0.05 -19.04 16.11
CA LEU A 438 0.20 -20.46 16.46
C LEU A 438 1.19 -20.64 17.62
N PRO A 439 1.11 -21.71 18.41
CA PRO A 439 0.00 -22.67 18.43
C PRO A 439 -1.30 -22.01 18.91
N LEU A 440 -2.43 -22.59 18.53
CA LEU A 440 -3.74 -22.10 18.93
C LEU A 440 -3.85 -22.15 20.46
N ARG A 441 -4.37 -21.08 21.05
CA ARG A 441 -4.69 -21.09 22.48
C ARG A 441 -5.99 -21.89 22.67
N PRO A 442 -6.08 -22.76 23.71
CA PRO A 442 -7.35 -23.38 24.04
C PRO A 442 -8.39 -22.30 24.28
N GLU A 443 -9.56 -22.48 23.71
CA GLU A 443 -10.69 -21.58 23.93
C GLU A 443 -11.05 -21.60 25.43
N PRO A 444 -11.22 -20.44 26.10
CA PRO A 444 -11.71 -20.44 27.46
C PRO A 444 -13.08 -21.14 27.47
N PRO A 445 -13.37 -21.99 28.47
CA PRO A 445 -14.65 -22.69 28.53
C PRO A 445 -15.76 -21.65 28.43
N SER A 446 -16.71 -21.89 27.51
CA SER A 446 -17.89 -21.04 27.36
C SER A 446 -18.54 -20.91 28.73
N PRO A 447 -18.95 -19.71 29.19
CA PRO A 447 -19.66 -19.58 30.43
C PRO A 447 -20.89 -20.49 30.33
N THR A 448 -20.93 -21.51 31.18
CA THR A 448 -22.11 -22.38 31.33
C THR A 448 -23.28 -21.47 31.57
N ALA A 449 -24.26 -21.53 30.67
CA ALA A 449 -25.54 -20.89 30.91
C ALA A 449 -26.08 -21.45 32.26
N ASP A 450 -26.00 -20.63 33.29
CA ASP A 450 -26.62 -20.95 34.56
C ASP A 450 -28.11 -21.24 34.30
N SER A 451 -28.49 -22.47 34.55
CA SER A 451 -29.87 -22.90 34.54
C SER A 451 -30.62 -22.02 35.53
N PRO A 452 -31.78 -21.48 35.21
CA PRO A 452 -32.59 -20.76 36.17
C PRO A 452 -33.01 -21.76 37.25
N HIS A 453 -32.51 -21.55 38.43
CA HIS A 453 -33.08 -22.20 39.62
C HIS A 453 -34.48 -21.66 39.86
N GLU A 454 -35.38 -22.58 40.11
CA GLU A 454 -36.78 -22.52 40.51
C GLU A 454 -37.22 -21.29 41.33
#